data_a59cac21b5934a2c4915cb90a76fd507
#
_entry.id   a59cac21b5934a2c4915cb90a76fd507
#
_cell.length_a   1.000
_cell.length_b   1.000
_cell.length_c   1.000
_cell.angle_alpha   90.00
_cell.angle_beta   90.00
_cell.angle_gamma   90.00
#
_symmetry.space_group_name_H-M   'P 1'
#
loop_
_entity.id
_entity.type
_entity.pdbx_description
1 polymer ?
#
loop_
_entity_poly.entity_id
_entity_poly.type
_entity_poly.pdbx_seq_one_letter_code
_entity_poly.pdbx_strand_id
1 'polypeptide(L)'
;PWVWSVYGICMIVSFLVFLWQDRNQLSIVPGVSINLAVALFFAVTLFLCLPLPTNVLSYLSPVRYQTLMTAQDLLNRPSSWQTLSYIPQLALSWWVFLICLCLLFGTVRRLCADAKTLKRVVLVMMCVAMLEAAYGLIQALVPTMGVLWVDYVQAYMGSARGTFINRNHFAGFIEMMWPLALGFTMAQGGWGQGYTLKRILASERLNRQALLALGVVVLLLALLFSRSRAGIAGALMGLLTFILLTRSGRKGISRYSWLMLAGIVGLLVVYSMAIGIGPITERFFALSNGDSRLDYWRDSLPIIKDHPLGIGLRNYDNVIPVYNVSMLADKRLEYAHNDYLQLLIEAGWIGFIAVLTGFLIFMWKNAYRIRHMNPQKDPMRFFLAVGAFSGLI
;
A
#
# COMPACT_ATOMS: atom_id res chain seq x y z
N PRO A 1 -13.24 14.99 -9.01
CA PRO A 1 -12.43 14.79 -10.24
C PRO A 1 -11.31 15.81 -10.39
N TRP A 2 -11.57 17.13 -10.28
CA TRP A 2 -10.57 18.19 -10.48
C TRP A 2 -9.37 18.14 -9.51
N VAL A 3 -9.56 17.69 -8.28
CA VAL A 3 -8.47 17.53 -7.28
C VAL A 3 -7.38 16.57 -7.78
N TRP A 4 -7.77 15.46 -8.39
CA TRP A 4 -6.84 14.48 -8.95
C TRP A 4 -6.06 15.05 -10.15
N SER A 5 -6.74 15.86 -10.98
CA SER A 5 -6.10 16.52 -12.12
C SER A 5 -5.07 17.54 -11.67
N VAL A 6 -5.39 18.38 -10.66
CA VAL A 6 -4.45 19.34 -10.07
C VAL A 6 -3.26 18.61 -9.43
N TYR A 7 -3.51 17.55 -8.67
CA TYR A 7 -2.45 16.74 -8.07
C TYR A 7 -1.52 16.15 -9.14
N GLY A 8 -2.07 15.56 -10.21
CA GLY A 8 -1.31 15.02 -11.33
C GLY A 8 -0.46 16.10 -12.03
N ILE A 9 -1.02 17.27 -12.28
CA ILE A 9 -0.30 18.40 -12.88
C ILE A 9 0.85 18.85 -11.97
N CYS A 10 0.61 19.04 -10.67
CA CYS A 10 1.65 19.42 -9.72
C CYS A 10 2.80 18.40 -9.68
N MET A 11 2.47 17.10 -9.75
CA MET A 11 3.48 16.04 -9.79
C MET A 11 4.29 16.06 -11.09
N ILE A 12 3.65 16.23 -12.25
CA ILE A 12 4.32 16.33 -13.54
C ILE A 12 5.24 17.57 -13.56
N VAL A 13 4.73 18.72 -13.14
CA VAL A 13 5.52 19.97 -13.10
C VAL A 13 6.71 19.81 -12.15
N SER A 14 6.52 19.26 -10.95
CA SER A 14 7.61 19.03 -10.01
C SER A 14 8.68 18.11 -10.59
N PHE A 15 8.27 17.06 -11.32
CA PHE A 15 9.18 16.15 -11.99
C PHE A 15 9.92 16.79 -13.15
N LEU A 16 9.24 17.59 -13.97
CA LEU A 16 9.86 18.33 -15.09
C LEU A 16 10.88 19.35 -14.58
N VAL A 17 10.57 20.10 -13.52
CA VAL A 17 11.52 21.01 -12.85
C VAL A 17 12.75 20.24 -12.35
N PHE A 18 12.52 19.08 -11.73
CA PHE A 18 13.60 18.21 -11.26
C PHE A 18 14.49 17.69 -12.41
N LEU A 19 13.90 17.24 -13.53
CA LEU A 19 14.64 16.83 -14.73
C LEU A 19 15.44 17.98 -15.34
N TRP A 20 14.88 19.19 -15.33
CA TRP A 20 15.54 20.38 -15.86
C TRP A 20 16.77 20.76 -15.03
N GLN A 21 16.70 20.60 -13.70
CA GLN A 21 17.84 20.87 -12.79
C GLN A 21 18.96 19.83 -12.90
N ASP A 22 18.63 18.59 -13.29
CA ASP A 22 19.62 17.47 -13.29
C ASP A 22 19.64 16.72 -14.63
N ARG A 23 20.02 17.44 -15.70
CA ARG A 23 20.01 16.93 -17.09
C ARG A 23 20.92 15.72 -17.34
N ASN A 24 21.88 15.43 -16.44
CA ASN A 24 22.95 14.44 -16.68
C ASN A 24 22.68 13.05 -16.09
N GLN A 25 21.56 12.80 -15.40
CA GLN A 25 21.31 11.51 -14.74
C GLN A 25 19.88 10.98 -14.96
N LEU A 26 19.63 10.38 -16.11
CA LEU A 26 18.32 9.88 -16.56
C LEU A 26 18.00 8.43 -16.17
N SER A 27 18.46 7.88 -15.06
CA SER A 27 18.02 6.55 -14.62
C SER A 27 16.85 6.61 -13.62
N ILE A 28 15.62 6.44 -14.11
CA ILE A 28 14.39 6.59 -13.31
C ILE A 28 14.15 5.39 -12.38
N VAL A 29 14.51 4.18 -12.78
CA VAL A 29 14.18 2.93 -12.04
C VAL A 29 15.39 1.99 -11.93
N PRO A 30 15.53 1.21 -10.84
CA PRO A 30 16.65 0.29 -10.68
C PRO A 30 16.44 -1.02 -11.42
N GLY A 31 17.19 -1.21 -12.47
CA GLY A 31 17.36 -2.51 -13.15
C GLY A 31 16.40 -2.75 -14.31
N VAL A 32 16.98 -3.20 -15.42
CA VAL A 32 16.31 -3.45 -16.72
C VAL A 32 15.07 -4.35 -16.56
N SER A 33 15.12 -5.37 -15.71
CA SER A 33 14.03 -6.35 -15.55
C SER A 33 12.77 -5.78 -14.89
N ILE A 34 12.91 -4.87 -13.92
CA ILE A 34 11.73 -4.21 -13.30
C ILE A 34 11.14 -3.20 -14.27
N ASN A 35 11.99 -2.46 -14.99
CA ASN A 35 11.54 -1.51 -16.01
C ASN A 35 10.77 -2.21 -17.13
N LEU A 36 11.22 -3.39 -17.55
CA LEU A 36 10.54 -4.18 -18.57
C LEU A 36 9.16 -4.65 -18.09
N ALA A 37 9.04 -5.12 -16.85
CA ALA A 37 7.76 -5.52 -16.28
C ALA A 37 6.77 -4.34 -16.18
N VAL A 38 7.24 -3.17 -15.74
CA VAL A 38 6.44 -1.94 -15.69
C VAL A 38 6.05 -1.49 -17.10
N ALA A 39 6.99 -1.48 -18.05
CA ALA A 39 6.71 -1.11 -19.44
C ALA A 39 5.69 -2.06 -20.09
N LEU A 40 5.82 -3.38 -19.85
CA LEU A 40 4.86 -4.37 -20.35
C LEU A 40 3.46 -4.14 -19.78
N PHE A 41 3.36 -3.88 -18.47
CA PHE A 41 2.07 -3.55 -17.85
C PHE A 41 1.42 -2.32 -18.49
N PHE A 42 2.19 -1.24 -18.65
CA PHE A 42 1.68 -0.02 -19.30
C PHE A 42 1.33 -0.23 -20.77
N ALA A 43 2.10 -1.02 -21.50
CA ALA A 43 1.82 -1.34 -22.89
C ALA A 43 0.52 -2.17 -23.03
N VAL A 44 0.34 -3.19 -22.20
CA VAL A 44 -0.87 -4.04 -22.21
C VAL A 44 -2.11 -3.21 -21.84
N THR A 45 -2.06 -2.45 -20.75
CA THR A 45 -3.21 -1.66 -20.30
C THR A 45 -3.55 -0.52 -21.26
N LEU A 46 -2.57 0.04 -21.96
CA LEU A 46 -2.81 1.00 -23.05
C LEU A 46 -3.42 0.31 -24.27
N PHE A 47 -2.94 -0.89 -24.64
CA PHE A 47 -3.49 -1.69 -25.74
C PHE A 47 -4.98 -1.94 -25.56
N LEU A 48 -5.45 -2.22 -24.33
CA LEU A 48 -6.89 -2.40 -24.05
C LEU A 48 -7.74 -1.16 -24.40
N CYS A 49 -7.13 0.02 -24.42
CA CYS A 49 -7.80 1.29 -24.73
C CYS A 49 -7.75 1.66 -26.22
N LEU A 50 -6.98 0.93 -27.03
CA LEU A 50 -6.88 1.23 -28.47
C LEU A 50 -8.14 0.76 -29.19
N PRO A 51 -8.65 1.56 -30.14
CA PRO A 51 -9.74 1.14 -30.99
C PRO A 51 -9.27 0.02 -31.94
N LEU A 52 -9.96 -1.08 -31.94
CA LEU A 52 -9.71 -2.25 -32.80
C LEU A 52 -10.89 -2.46 -33.75
N PRO A 53 -10.65 -2.99 -34.96
CA PRO A 53 -11.74 -3.43 -35.83
C PRO A 53 -12.60 -4.48 -35.12
N THR A 54 -13.91 -4.42 -35.30
CA THR A 54 -14.86 -5.34 -34.63
C THR A 54 -14.56 -6.82 -34.94
N ASN A 55 -14.04 -7.14 -36.13
CA ASN A 55 -13.60 -8.48 -36.47
C ASN A 55 -12.43 -8.98 -35.59
N VAL A 56 -11.48 -8.09 -35.26
CA VAL A 56 -10.37 -8.44 -34.35
C VAL A 56 -10.90 -8.60 -32.93
N LEU A 57 -11.81 -7.75 -32.51
CA LEU A 57 -12.43 -7.80 -31.20
C LEU A 57 -13.21 -9.11 -30.99
N SER A 58 -13.88 -9.64 -32.01
CA SER A 58 -14.63 -10.89 -31.91
C SER A 58 -13.73 -12.10 -31.59
N TYR A 59 -12.46 -12.09 -32.03
CA TYR A 59 -11.46 -13.11 -31.68
C TYR A 59 -10.84 -12.91 -30.30
N LEU A 60 -10.51 -11.64 -29.96
CA LEU A 60 -9.80 -11.32 -28.73
C LEU A 60 -10.69 -11.35 -27.49
N SER A 61 -11.95 -10.96 -27.61
CA SER A 61 -12.93 -10.94 -26.53
C SER A 61 -14.35 -11.16 -27.06
N PRO A 62 -14.76 -12.43 -27.32
CA PRO A 62 -16.08 -12.75 -27.88
C PRO A 62 -17.23 -12.22 -27.06
N VAL A 63 -17.15 -12.28 -25.71
CA VAL A 63 -18.20 -11.79 -24.82
C VAL A 63 -18.32 -10.27 -24.93
N ARG A 64 -17.19 -9.55 -24.95
CA ARG A 64 -17.20 -8.09 -25.15
C ARG A 64 -17.80 -7.73 -26.51
N TYR A 65 -17.43 -8.46 -27.55
CA TYR A 65 -17.98 -8.26 -28.91
C TYR A 65 -19.52 -8.43 -28.92
N GLN A 66 -20.05 -9.51 -28.33
CA GLN A 66 -21.50 -9.74 -28.25
C GLN A 66 -22.21 -8.65 -27.49
N THR A 67 -21.67 -8.22 -26.34
CA THR A 67 -22.22 -7.10 -25.54
C THR A 67 -22.30 -5.81 -26.36
N LEU A 68 -21.26 -5.53 -27.16
CA LEU A 68 -21.23 -4.34 -28.01
C LEU A 68 -22.21 -4.42 -29.18
N MET A 69 -22.32 -5.58 -29.84
CA MET A 69 -23.29 -5.76 -30.93
C MET A 69 -24.71 -5.55 -30.44
N THR A 70 -25.08 -6.18 -29.31
CA THR A 70 -26.38 -5.97 -28.70
C THR A 70 -26.63 -4.48 -28.36
N ALA A 71 -25.63 -3.79 -27.80
CA ALA A 71 -25.78 -2.37 -27.47
C ALA A 71 -25.90 -1.49 -28.74
N GLN A 72 -25.17 -1.80 -29.81
CA GLN A 72 -25.27 -1.07 -31.09
C GLN A 72 -26.64 -1.24 -31.74
N ASP A 73 -27.17 -2.46 -31.71
CA ASP A 73 -28.51 -2.74 -32.25
C ASP A 73 -29.59 -2.00 -31.48
N LEU A 74 -29.54 -2.02 -30.14
CA LEU A 74 -30.49 -1.32 -29.27
C LEU A 74 -30.43 0.21 -29.44
N LEU A 75 -29.23 0.77 -29.64
CA LEU A 75 -29.01 2.21 -29.76
C LEU A 75 -29.09 2.71 -31.21
N ASN A 76 -29.21 1.81 -32.18
CA ASN A 76 -29.15 2.10 -33.61
C ASN A 76 -27.90 2.93 -33.98
N ARG A 77 -26.74 2.59 -33.42
CA ARG A 77 -25.46 3.28 -33.63
C ARG A 77 -24.35 2.28 -34.00
N PRO A 78 -24.26 1.87 -35.28
CA PRO A 78 -23.21 0.95 -35.71
C PRO A 78 -21.84 1.62 -35.62
N SER A 79 -20.84 0.87 -35.18
CA SER A 79 -19.45 1.29 -35.16
C SER A 79 -18.56 0.12 -35.55
N SER A 80 -17.63 0.36 -36.45
CA SER A 80 -16.67 -0.66 -36.92
C SER A 80 -15.38 -0.75 -36.08
N TRP A 81 -15.19 0.21 -35.15
CA TRP A 81 -14.03 0.30 -34.28
C TRP A 81 -14.45 0.38 -32.83
N GLN A 82 -13.92 -0.52 -32.00
CA GLN A 82 -14.28 -0.61 -30.58
C GLN A 82 -13.06 -1.00 -29.73
N THR A 83 -13.10 -0.71 -28.42
CA THR A 83 -12.02 -1.01 -27.49
C THR A 83 -12.32 -2.27 -26.68
N LEU A 84 -11.25 -2.97 -26.25
CA LEU A 84 -11.35 -4.05 -25.27
C LEU A 84 -11.79 -3.48 -23.90
N SER A 85 -11.27 -2.32 -23.52
CA SER A 85 -11.70 -1.59 -22.33
C SER A 85 -13.17 -1.19 -22.43
N TYR A 86 -13.94 -1.40 -21.35
CA TYR A 86 -15.35 -1.04 -21.30
C TYR A 86 -15.56 0.49 -21.36
N ILE A 87 -14.77 1.23 -20.58
CA ILE A 87 -14.77 2.70 -20.58
C ILE A 87 -13.32 3.16 -20.70
N PRO A 88 -12.80 3.34 -21.92
CA PRO A 88 -11.39 3.66 -22.15
C PRO A 88 -10.95 4.98 -21.52
N GLN A 89 -11.85 5.96 -21.37
CA GLN A 89 -11.56 7.25 -20.73
C GLN A 89 -11.21 7.07 -19.24
N LEU A 90 -11.92 6.19 -18.53
CA LEU A 90 -11.58 5.84 -17.14
C LEU A 90 -10.23 5.15 -17.06
N ALA A 91 -9.99 4.16 -17.92
CA ALA A 91 -8.74 3.44 -17.95
C ALA A 91 -7.55 4.35 -18.26
N LEU A 92 -7.67 5.27 -19.22
CA LEU A 92 -6.63 6.25 -19.55
C LEU A 92 -6.38 7.24 -18.41
N SER A 93 -7.40 7.67 -17.68
CA SER A 93 -7.22 8.56 -16.52
C SER A 93 -6.41 7.89 -15.42
N TRP A 94 -6.66 6.59 -15.16
CA TRP A 94 -5.88 5.79 -14.21
C TRP A 94 -4.47 5.49 -14.74
N TRP A 95 -4.33 5.26 -16.03
CA TRP A 95 -3.04 5.08 -16.68
C TRP A 95 -2.13 6.31 -16.47
N VAL A 96 -2.66 7.53 -16.70
CA VAL A 96 -1.94 8.78 -16.39
C VAL A 96 -1.59 8.89 -14.92
N PHE A 97 -2.53 8.57 -14.01
CA PHE A 97 -2.29 8.57 -12.57
C PHE A 97 -1.15 7.64 -12.17
N LEU A 98 -1.10 6.42 -12.71
CA LEU A 98 -0.03 5.46 -12.44
C LEU A 98 1.33 5.95 -12.98
N ILE A 99 1.38 6.61 -14.13
CA ILE A 99 2.60 7.28 -14.61
C ILE A 99 3.06 8.34 -13.60
N CYS A 100 2.15 9.19 -13.11
CA CYS A 100 2.49 10.19 -12.09
C CYS A 100 3.08 9.54 -10.83
N LEU A 101 2.56 8.40 -10.38
CA LEU A 101 3.14 7.65 -9.25
C LEU A 101 4.54 7.11 -9.56
N CYS A 102 4.78 6.61 -10.77
CA CYS A 102 6.12 6.17 -11.20
C CYS A 102 7.12 7.35 -11.21
N LEU A 103 6.68 8.52 -11.68
CA LEU A 103 7.49 9.74 -11.68
C LEU A 103 7.79 10.22 -10.25
N LEU A 104 6.79 10.21 -9.37
CA LEU A 104 6.97 10.51 -7.95
C LEU A 104 7.98 9.55 -7.30
N PHE A 105 7.82 8.25 -7.54
CA PHE A 105 8.76 7.25 -7.04
C PHE A 105 10.20 7.53 -7.51
N GLY A 106 10.39 7.83 -8.81
CA GLY A 106 11.68 8.19 -9.38
C GLY A 106 12.29 9.43 -8.71
N THR A 107 11.47 10.46 -8.49
CA THR A 107 11.87 11.71 -7.83
C THR A 107 12.29 11.48 -6.38
N VAL A 108 11.45 10.83 -5.59
CA VAL A 108 11.73 10.53 -4.16
C VAL A 108 12.99 9.67 -4.04
N ARG A 109 13.13 8.66 -4.89
CA ARG A 109 14.33 7.81 -4.90
C ARG A 109 15.63 8.60 -5.14
N ARG A 110 15.61 9.56 -6.06
CA ARG A 110 16.78 10.41 -6.34
C ARG A 110 17.08 11.36 -5.17
N LEU A 111 16.06 12.03 -4.66
CA LEU A 111 16.19 12.92 -3.51
C LEU A 111 16.71 12.19 -2.27
N CYS A 112 16.25 10.97 -2.04
CA CYS A 112 16.67 10.12 -0.92
C CYS A 112 18.04 9.42 -1.13
N ALA A 113 18.73 9.65 -2.26
CA ALA A 113 20.12 9.21 -2.42
C ALA A 113 21.05 9.93 -1.43
N ASP A 114 20.77 11.21 -1.12
CA ASP A 114 21.45 11.94 -0.05
C ASP A 114 20.90 11.53 1.33
N ALA A 115 21.83 11.20 2.26
CA ALA A 115 21.46 10.73 3.60
C ALA A 115 20.74 11.79 4.44
N LYS A 116 21.06 13.07 4.25
CA LYS A 116 20.43 14.19 4.98
C LYS A 116 18.98 14.37 4.52
N THR A 117 18.76 14.32 3.22
CA THR A 117 17.42 14.41 2.61
C THR A 117 16.58 13.18 2.96
N LEU A 118 17.13 11.97 2.88
CA LEU A 118 16.47 10.75 3.34
C LEU A 118 15.96 10.88 4.78
N LYS A 119 16.84 11.34 5.69
CA LYS A 119 16.44 11.54 7.09
C LYS A 119 15.32 12.53 7.25
N ARG A 120 15.31 13.65 6.50
CA ARG A 120 14.25 14.65 6.54
C ARG A 120 12.93 14.10 6.02
N VAL A 121 12.95 13.39 4.90
CA VAL A 121 11.75 12.75 4.33
C VAL A 121 11.14 11.76 5.32
N VAL A 122 11.95 10.87 5.90
CA VAL A 122 11.48 9.91 6.91
C VAL A 122 10.89 10.63 8.14
N LEU A 123 11.52 11.70 8.62
CA LEU A 123 10.98 12.47 9.75
C LEU A 123 9.62 13.10 9.42
N VAL A 124 9.46 13.68 8.22
CA VAL A 124 8.17 14.23 7.79
C VAL A 124 7.10 13.12 7.72
N MET A 125 7.44 11.97 7.12
CA MET A 125 6.53 10.82 7.07
C MET A 125 6.12 10.36 8.47
N MET A 126 7.07 10.28 9.40
CA MET A 126 6.79 9.92 10.81
C MET A 126 5.89 10.97 11.50
N CYS A 127 6.13 12.25 11.27
CA CYS A 127 5.28 13.32 11.83
C CYS A 127 3.84 13.20 11.32
N VAL A 128 3.65 12.99 10.02
CA VAL A 128 2.31 12.77 9.43
C VAL A 128 1.66 11.52 10.04
N ALA A 129 2.40 10.41 10.12
CA ALA A 129 1.88 9.18 10.71
C ALA A 129 1.49 9.34 12.20
N MET A 130 2.25 10.13 12.96
CA MET A 130 1.94 10.43 14.35
C MET A 130 0.69 11.29 14.50
N LEU A 131 0.49 12.28 13.62
CA LEU A 131 -0.73 13.11 13.62
C LEU A 131 -1.95 12.24 13.27
N GLU A 132 -1.85 11.38 12.24
CA GLU A 132 -2.88 10.43 11.86
C GLU A 132 -3.22 9.46 13.01
N ALA A 133 -2.19 8.91 13.66
CA ALA A 133 -2.35 7.97 14.77
C ALA A 133 -3.01 8.66 15.99
N ALA A 134 -2.56 9.86 16.36
CA ALA A 134 -3.13 10.61 17.48
C ALA A 134 -4.61 10.95 17.22
N TYR A 135 -4.91 11.45 16.02
CA TYR A 135 -6.29 11.74 15.63
C TYR A 135 -7.16 10.48 15.62
N GLY A 136 -6.67 9.37 15.08
CA GLY A 136 -7.36 8.07 15.09
C GLY A 136 -7.62 7.56 16.50
N LEU A 137 -6.67 7.69 17.42
CA LEU A 137 -6.85 7.29 18.82
C LEU A 137 -7.91 8.16 19.52
N ILE A 138 -7.94 9.47 19.26
CA ILE A 138 -9.02 10.34 19.79
C ILE A 138 -10.38 9.87 19.28
N GLN A 139 -10.52 9.52 17.98
CA GLN A 139 -11.75 8.98 17.43
C GLN A 139 -12.17 7.64 18.07
N ALA A 140 -11.22 6.81 18.45
CA ALA A 140 -11.51 5.56 19.16
C ALA A 140 -12.04 5.79 20.58
N LEU A 141 -11.56 6.86 21.25
CA LEU A 141 -11.99 7.26 22.60
C LEU A 141 -13.30 8.09 22.58
N VAL A 142 -13.54 8.84 21.49
CA VAL A 142 -14.75 9.64 21.29
C VAL A 142 -15.52 9.09 20.09
N PRO A 143 -16.40 8.08 20.28
CA PRO A 143 -17.03 7.33 19.19
C PRO A 143 -17.87 8.19 18.23
N THR A 144 -18.38 9.32 18.68
CA THR A 144 -19.19 10.27 17.89
C THR A 144 -18.34 11.19 17.00
N MET A 145 -17.01 11.16 17.14
CA MET A 145 -16.12 12.00 16.35
C MET A 145 -16.07 11.53 14.90
N GLY A 146 -16.41 12.44 13.98
CA GLY A 146 -16.35 12.20 12.53
C GLY A 146 -14.91 12.20 11.97
N VAL A 147 -14.81 12.30 10.65
CA VAL A 147 -13.54 12.45 9.92
C VAL A 147 -13.47 13.86 9.37
N LEU A 148 -12.68 14.73 10.02
CA LEU A 148 -12.59 16.16 9.68
C LEU A 148 -13.99 16.80 9.64
N TRP A 149 -14.43 17.28 8.48
CA TRP A 149 -15.74 17.89 8.22
C TRP A 149 -16.79 16.90 7.68
N VAL A 150 -16.47 15.59 7.66
CA VAL A 150 -17.43 14.54 7.30
C VAL A 150 -18.05 13.98 8.57
N ASP A 151 -19.36 13.92 8.62
CA ASP A 151 -20.09 13.35 9.74
C ASP A 151 -19.66 11.89 10.01
N TYR A 152 -19.90 11.45 11.27
CA TYR A 152 -19.50 10.11 11.66
C TYR A 152 -20.20 9.02 10.83
N VAL A 153 -19.45 7.98 10.48
CA VAL A 153 -19.96 6.80 9.81
C VAL A 153 -20.26 5.75 10.88
N GLN A 154 -21.54 5.46 11.11
CA GLN A 154 -22.00 4.54 12.16
C GLN A 154 -21.31 3.17 12.14
N ALA A 155 -21.01 2.65 10.95
CA ALA A 155 -20.34 1.35 10.77
C ALA A 155 -18.91 1.30 11.37
N TYR A 156 -18.29 2.44 11.67
CA TYR A 156 -16.91 2.54 12.14
C TYR A 156 -16.78 3.27 13.50
N MET A 157 -17.89 3.45 14.22
CA MET A 157 -17.85 4.08 15.53
C MET A 157 -16.89 3.36 16.50
N GLY A 158 -16.14 4.15 17.27
CA GLY A 158 -15.19 3.63 18.24
C GLY A 158 -13.99 2.90 17.64
N SER A 159 -13.67 3.12 16.36
CA SER A 159 -12.44 2.63 15.72
C SER A 159 -11.54 3.79 15.27
N ALA A 160 -10.23 3.61 15.40
CA ALA A 160 -9.26 4.57 14.88
C ALA A 160 -9.28 4.57 13.35
N ARG A 161 -9.36 5.77 12.76
CA ARG A 161 -9.47 5.99 11.31
C ARG A 161 -8.58 7.12 10.81
N GLY A 162 -8.14 8.01 11.69
CA GLY A 162 -7.44 9.23 11.27
C GLY A 162 -8.28 10.05 10.30
N THR A 163 -7.66 10.52 9.23
CA THR A 163 -8.36 11.24 8.14
C THR A 163 -8.99 10.31 7.10
N PHE A 164 -8.88 8.98 7.26
CA PHE A 164 -9.47 8.00 6.37
C PHE A 164 -10.93 7.70 6.72
N ILE A 165 -11.80 7.63 5.73
CA ILE A 165 -13.19 7.20 5.93
C ILE A 165 -13.21 5.72 6.33
N ASN A 166 -12.43 4.88 5.64
CA ASN A 166 -12.34 3.44 5.89
C ASN A 166 -11.18 3.12 6.83
N ARG A 167 -11.49 2.52 7.98
CA ARG A 167 -10.49 2.09 8.99
C ARG A 167 -9.45 1.10 8.46
N ASN A 168 -9.78 0.31 7.42
CA ASN A 168 -8.82 -0.63 6.83
C ASN A 168 -7.73 0.11 6.03
N HIS A 169 -8.07 1.22 5.36
CA HIS A 169 -7.10 2.08 4.67
C HIS A 169 -6.18 2.79 5.67
N PHE A 170 -6.75 3.26 6.78
CA PHE A 170 -5.96 3.80 7.89
C PHE A 170 -4.99 2.74 8.45
N ALA A 171 -5.48 1.52 8.69
CA ALA A 171 -4.65 0.42 9.18
C ALA A 171 -3.49 0.12 8.21
N GLY A 172 -3.77 0.03 6.89
CA GLY A 172 -2.74 -0.18 5.87
C GLY A 172 -1.71 0.96 5.81
N PHE A 173 -2.14 2.23 6.01
CA PHE A 173 -1.22 3.35 6.12
C PHE A 173 -0.30 3.21 7.35
N ILE A 174 -0.85 2.94 8.53
CA ILE A 174 -0.08 2.78 9.76
C ILE A 174 0.84 1.55 9.67
N GLU A 175 0.37 0.46 9.03
CA GLU A 175 1.12 -0.76 8.78
C GLU A 175 2.42 -0.50 8.00
N MET A 176 2.40 0.37 7.02
CA MET A 176 3.61 0.80 6.30
C MET A 176 4.52 1.70 7.15
N MET A 177 3.95 2.50 8.05
CA MET A 177 4.70 3.54 8.78
C MET A 177 5.38 3.04 10.04
N TRP A 178 4.78 2.13 10.81
CA TRP A 178 5.35 1.69 12.09
C TRP A 178 6.68 0.94 11.93
N PRO A 179 6.91 0.04 10.91
CA PRO A 179 8.20 -0.62 10.78
C PRO A 179 9.29 0.34 10.31
N LEU A 180 8.93 1.35 9.51
CA LEU A 180 9.84 2.42 9.12
C LEU A 180 10.25 3.25 10.34
N ALA A 181 9.30 3.60 11.22
CA ALA A 181 9.56 4.31 12.46
C ALA A 181 10.43 3.47 13.41
N LEU A 182 10.18 2.16 13.52
CA LEU A 182 11.01 1.23 14.28
C LEU A 182 12.44 1.21 13.73
N GLY A 183 12.60 1.06 12.41
CA GLY A 183 13.90 1.10 11.75
C GLY A 183 14.65 2.41 12.02
N PHE A 184 13.97 3.54 11.93
CA PHE A 184 14.56 4.84 12.26
C PHE A 184 14.99 4.93 13.72
N THR A 185 14.17 4.43 14.64
CA THR A 185 14.47 4.40 16.08
C THR A 185 15.69 3.52 16.37
N MET A 186 15.79 2.34 15.76
CA MET A 186 16.95 1.45 15.90
C MET A 186 18.21 2.03 15.30
N ALA A 187 18.13 2.76 14.19
CA ALA A 187 19.25 3.45 13.57
C ALA A 187 19.88 4.52 14.47
N GLN A 188 19.11 5.11 15.37
CA GLN A 188 19.63 6.10 16.36
C GLN A 188 20.39 5.43 17.51
N GLY A 189 20.31 4.08 17.64
CA GLY A 189 20.80 3.29 18.80
C GLY A 189 22.25 3.00 18.65
N GLY A 190 23.20 3.45 18.31
CA GLY A 190 24.64 3.09 18.20
C GLY A 190 25.34 2.91 19.56
N TRP A 191 24.78 2.02 20.40
CA TRP A 191 25.44 1.66 21.66
C TRP A 191 26.59 0.69 21.36
N GLY A 192 27.82 1.19 21.40
CA GLY A 192 29.03 0.38 21.28
C GLY A 192 29.27 -0.52 22.50
N GLN A 193 30.17 -1.50 22.37
CA GLN A 193 30.67 -2.25 23.51
C GLN A 193 31.36 -1.27 24.49
N GLY A 194 31.02 -1.38 25.78
CA GLY A 194 31.67 -0.59 26.84
C GLY A 194 30.78 0.47 27.51
N TYR A 195 29.54 0.66 27.11
CA TYR A 195 28.63 1.52 27.88
C TYR A 195 28.07 0.84 29.12
N THR A 196 28.26 1.43 30.28
CA THR A 196 27.60 1.00 31.53
C THR A 196 26.15 1.43 31.54
N LEU A 197 25.26 0.67 32.21
CA LEU A 197 23.85 0.98 32.35
C LEU A 197 23.61 2.42 32.86
N LYS A 198 24.41 2.86 33.83
CA LYS A 198 24.35 4.21 34.43
C LYS A 198 24.63 5.30 33.38
N ARG A 199 25.60 5.11 32.49
CA ARG A 199 25.89 6.04 31.37
C ARG A 199 24.81 6.05 30.30
N ILE A 200 24.19 4.91 30.07
CA ILE A 200 23.06 4.78 29.12
C ILE A 200 21.87 5.56 29.66
N LEU A 201 21.48 5.36 30.93
CA LEU A 201 20.32 6.01 31.55
C LEU A 201 20.49 7.54 31.68
N ALA A 202 21.71 8.04 31.80
CA ALA A 202 22.00 9.48 31.89
C ALA A 202 22.19 10.17 30.52
N SER A 203 21.99 9.47 29.38
CA SER A 203 22.30 10.02 28.08
C SER A 203 21.09 10.64 27.38
N GLU A 204 21.26 11.82 26.79
CA GLU A 204 20.26 12.45 25.91
C GLU A 204 19.86 11.56 24.72
N ARG A 205 20.78 10.68 24.31
CA ARG A 205 20.53 9.70 23.25
C ARG A 205 19.45 8.70 23.65
N LEU A 206 19.45 8.23 24.92
CA LEU A 206 18.41 7.35 25.42
C LEU A 206 17.07 8.06 25.45
N ASN A 207 17.00 9.31 25.92
CA ASN A 207 15.76 10.09 25.97
C ASN A 207 15.14 10.23 24.59
N ARG A 208 15.97 10.54 23.58
CA ARG A 208 15.52 10.63 22.18
C ARG A 208 15.05 9.28 21.65
N GLN A 209 15.76 8.19 21.94
CA GLN A 209 15.33 6.85 21.55
C GLN A 209 14.03 6.41 22.24
N ALA A 210 13.88 6.72 23.52
CA ALA A 210 12.67 6.41 24.27
C ALA A 210 11.45 7.18 23.67
N LEU A 211 11.64 8.46 23.32
CA LEU A 211 10.60 9.23 22.65
C LEU A 211 10.22 8.63 21.28
N LEU A 212 11.20 8.24 20.47
CA LEU A 212 10.94 7.59 19.18
C LEU A 212 10.28 6.21 19.36
N ALA A 213 10.70 5.43 20.35
CA ALA A 213 10.08 4.15 20.69
C ALA A 213 8.63 4.32 21.16
N LEU A 214 8.36 5.35 21.96
CA LEU A 214 6.98 5.71 22.32
C LEU A 214 6.15 6.04 21.08
N GLY A 215 6.72 6.73 20.11
CA GLY A 215 6.06 6.99 18.83
C GLY A 215 5.69 5.68 18.09
N VAL A 216 6.58 4.68 18.07
CA VAL A 216 6.26 3.35 17.51
C VAL A 216 5.10 2.69 18.26
N VAL A 217 5.10 2.77 19.59
CA VAL A 217 4.00 2.25 20.42
C VAL A 217 2.68 2.92 20.09
N VAL A 218 2.66 4.25 19.94
CA VAL A 218 1.46 5.02 19.56
C VAL A 218 0.93 4.59 18.19
N LEU A 219 1.81 4.40 17.19
CA LEU A 219 1.42 3.89 15.87
C LEU A 219 0.79 2.49 15.97
N LEU A 220 1.40 1.59 16.73
CA LEU A 220 0.89 0.23 16.90
C LEU A 220 -0.43 0.19 17.69
N LEU A 221 -0.59 1.06 18.70
CA LEU A 221 -1.86 1.24 19.38
C LEU A 221 -2.94 1.74 18.42
N ALA A 222 -2.65 2.75 17.62
CA ALA A 222 -3.60 3.25 16.63
C ALA A 222 -4.01 2.16 15.63
N LEU A 223 -3.06 1.29 15.22
CA LEU A 223 -3.35 0.13 14.39
C LEU A 223 -4.28 -0.88 15.08
N LEU A 224 -4.03 -1.21 16.34
CA LEU A 224 -4.90 -2.09 17.12
C LEU A 224 -6.32 -1.51 17.27
N PHE A 225 -6.41 -0.21 17.59
CA PHE A 225 -7.69 0.49 17.74
C PHE A 225 -8.42 0.73 16.39
N SER A 226 -7.75 0.55 15.24
CA SER A 226 -8.45 0.48 13.96
C SER A 226 -9.40 -0.71 13.87
N ARG A 227 -9.17 -1.74 14.69
CA ARG A 227 -9.92 -3.01 14.68
C ARG A 227 -9.90 -3.69 13.30
N SER A 228 -8.85 -3.45 12.50
CA SER A 228 -8.65 -4.09 11.20
C SER A 228 -7.91 -5.42 11.38
N ARG A 229 -8.59 -6.54 11.10
CA ARG A 229 -8.00 -7.88 11.17
C ARG A 229 -6.80 -8.03 10.24
N ALA A 230 -6.95 -7.55 9.00
CA ALA A 230 -5.88 -7.58 8.00
C ALA A 230 -4.67 -6.75 8.45
N GLY A 231 -4.89 -5.51 8.95
CA GLY A 231 -3.81 -4.66 9.45
C GLY A 231 -3.07 -5.26 10.64
N ILE A 232 -3.78 -5.95 11.58
CA ILE A 232 -3.13 -6.63 12.69
C ILE A 232 -2.29 -7.82 12.20
N ALA A 233 -2.82 -8.61 11.26
CA ALA A 233 -2.09 -9.74 10.68
C ALA A 233 -0.85 -9.26 9.90
N GLY A 234 -0.98 -8.20 9.07
CA GLY A 234 0.13 -7.60 8.36
C GLY A 234 1.18 -7.03 9.31
N ALA A 235 0.78 -6.39 10.43
CA ALA A 235 1.73 -5.92 11.44
C ALA A 235 2.54 -7.07 12.06
N LEU A 236 1.93 -8.22 12.31
CA LEU A 236 2.64 -9.41 12.80
C LEU A 236 3.62 -9.96 11.75
N MET A 237 3.21 -10.01 10.49
CA MET A 237 4.08 -10.42 9.37
C MET A 237 5.23 -9.43 9.17
N GLY A 238 4.95 -8.12 9.22
CA GLY A 238 5.96 -7.07 9.18
C GLY A 238 6.96 -7.18 10.32
N LEU A 239 6.51 -7.45 11.56
CA LEU A 239 7.38 -7.68 12.72
C LEU A 239 8.27 -8.91 12.52
N LEU A 240 7.70 -10.02 12.09
CA LEU A 240 8.44 -11.24 11.79
C LEU A 240 9.52 -10.99 10.73
N THR A 241 9.15 -10.32 9.65
CA THR A 241 10.08 -9.96 8.58
C THR A 241 11.20 -9.04 9.09
N PHE A 242 10.86 -8.03 9.87
CA PHE A 242 11.82 -7.13 10.50
C PHE A 242 12.83 -7.91 11.36
N ILE A 243 12.36 -8.83 12.19
CA ILE A 243 13.21 -9.69 13.03
C ILE A 243 14.11 -10.59 12.18
N LEU A 244 13.58 -11.24 11.14
CA LEU A 244 14.33 -12.16 10.30
C LEU A 244 15.43 -11.42 9.52
N LEU A 245 15.13 -10.26 8.95
CA LEU A 245 16.12 -9.48 8.18
C LEU A 245 17.20 -8.89 9.08
N THR A 246 16.83 -8.45 10.28
CA THR A 246 17.80 -7.90 11.23
C THR A 246 18.73 -8.98 11.79
N ARG A 247 18.26 -10.23 11.97
CA ARG A 247 19.11 -11.38 12.35
C ARG A 247 20.05 -11.82 11.23
N SER A 248 19.64 -11.69 9.98
CA SER A 248 20.40 -12.11 8.79
C SER A 248 21.60 -11.20 8.45
N GLY A 249 21.72 -10.02 9.05
CA GLY A 249 22.84 -9.10 8.84
C GLY A 249 24.17 -9.69 9.32
N ARG A 250 25.24 -9.51 8.54
CA ARG A 250 26.58 -10.13 8.75
C ARG A 250 27.23 -9.92 10.13
N LYS A 251 26.76 -8.97 10.92
CA LYS A 251 27.24 -8.72 12.29
C LYS A 251 26.01 -8.35 13.12
N GLY A 252 25.48 -9.28 13.83
CA GLY A 252 24.25 -9.18 14.61
C GLY A 252 23.96 -7.84 15.28
N ILE A 253 22.72 -7.61 15.55
CA ILE A 253 22.21 -6.43 16.23
C ILE A 253 22.70 -6.41 17.68
N SER A 254 22.91 -5.21 18.22
CA SER A 254 23.30 -5.07 19.61
C SER A 254 22.22 -5.65 20.54
N ARG A 255 22.65 -6.22 21.66
CA ARG A 255 21.77 -6.71 22.72
C ARG A 255 20.73 -5.67 23.17
N TYR A 256 21.10 -4.40 23.14
CA TYR A 256 20.23 -3.29 23.52
C TYR A 256 19.10 -3.05 22.53
N SER A 257 19.32 -3.26 21.23
CA SER A 257 18.27 -3.16 20.21
C SER A 257 17.20 -4.27 20.40
N TRP A 258 17.63 -5.46 20.80
CA TRP A 258 16.71 -6.56 21.15
C TRP A 258 15.91 -6.25 22.42
N LEU A 259 16.55 -5.66 23.43
CA LEU A 259 15.85 -5.23 24.66
C LEU A 259 14.83 -4.13 24.35
N MET A 260 15.16 -3.20 23.46
CA MET A 260 14.23 -2.17 23.02
C MET A 260 13.03 -2.76 22.25
N LEU A 261 13.26 -3.70 21.35
CA LEU A 261 12.19 -4.40 20.65
C LEU A 261 11.30 -5.19 21.61
N ALA A 262 11.89 -5.92 22.56
CA ALA A 262 11.14 -6.63 23.60
C ALA A 262 10.35 -5.66 24.49
N GLY A 263 10.89 -4.49 24.81
CA GLY A 263 10.22 -3.42 25.54
C GLY A 263 8.99 -2.88 24.79
N ILE A 264 9.11 -2.63 23.48
CA ILE A 264 7.99 -2.20 22.64
C ILE A 264 6.88 -3.26 22.61
N VAL A 265 7.25 -4.54 22.41
CA VAL A 265 6.28 -5.64 22.42
C VAL A 265 5.63 -5.76 23.80
N GLY A 266 6.42 -5.67 24.88
CA GLY A 266 5.93 -5.72 26.27
C GLY A 266 4.93 -4.59 26.55
N LEU A 267 5.24 -3.35 26.15
CA LEU A 267 4.34 -2.22 26.29
C LEU A 267 3.04 -2.41 25.50
N LEU A 268 3.12 -2.94 24.28
CA LEU A 268 1.94 -3.27 23.49
C LEU A 268 1.03 -4.27 24.19
N VAL A 269 1.60 -5.34 24.75
CA VAL A 269 0.85 -6.36 25.51
C VAL A 269 0.19 -5.73 26.72
N VAL A 270 0.93 -4.95 27.51
CA VAL A 270 0.40 -4.28 28.72
C VAL A 270 -0.74 -3.32 28.36
N TYR A 271 -0.54 -2.45 27.34
CA TYR A 271 -1.59 -1.53 26.91
C TYR A 271 -2.81 -2.26 26.31
N SER A 272 -2.59 -3.32 25.54
CA SER A 272 -3.70 -4.13 25.01
C SER A 272 -4.52 -4.78 26.11
N MET A 273 -3.87 -5.26 27.18
CA MET A 273 -4.54 -5.81 28.36
C MET A 273 -5.29 -4.73 29.15
N ALA A 274 -4.67 -3.55 29.33
CA ALA A 274 -5.27 -2.45 30.10
C ALA A 274 -6.53 -1.86 29.44
N ILE A 275 -6.57 -1.80 28.10
CA ILE A 275 -7.69 -1.23 27.35
C ILE A 275 -8.79 -2.28 27.09
N GLY A 276 -8.47 -3.57 27.23
CA GLY A 276 -9.37 -4.69 26.98
C GLY A 276 -9.28 -5.21 25.54
N ILE A 277 -9.03 -6.50 25.42
CA ILE A 277 -8.91 -7.20 24.14
C ILE A 277 -10.29 -7.63 23.61
N GLY A 278 -11.35 -7.55 24.44
CA GLY A 278 -12.71 -8.00 24.13
C GLY A 278 -13.22 -7.60 22.75
N PRO A 279 -13.25 -6.29 22.37
CA PRO A 279 -13.75 -5.85 21.07
C PRO A 279 -12.90 -6.35 19.88
N ILE A 280 -11.63 -6.71 20.10
CA ILE A 280 -10.74 -7.26 19.08
C ILE A 280 -11.03 -8.76 18.92
N THR A 281 -11.12 -9.48 20.05
CA THR A 281 -11.36 -10.94 20.05
C THR A 281 -12.76 -11.30 19.57
N GLU A 282 -13.80 -10.59 20.00
CA GLU A 282 -15.17 -10.78 19.48
C GLU A 282 -15.22 -10.71 17.96
N ARG A 283 -14.45 -9.81 17.36
CA ARG A 283 -14.41 -9.64 15.93
C ARG A 283 -13.58 -10.69 15.18
N PHE A 284 -12.57 -11.27 15.83
CA PHE A 284 -11.84 -12.43 15.31
C PHE A 284 -12.71 -13.70 15.32
N PHE A 285 -13.54 -13.87 16.36
CA PHE A 285 -14.41 -15.03 16.50
C PHE A 285 -15.74 -14.90 15.73
N ALA A 286 -16.15 -13.68 15.36
CA ALA A 286 -17.34 -13.45 14.51
C ALA A 286 -17.14 -13.87 13.03
N LEU A 287 -16.19 -14.74 12.74
CA LEU A 287 -15.94 -15.32 11.40
C LEU A 287 -17.05 -16.25 10.90
N SER A 288 -18.00 -16.66 11.78
CA SER A 288 -19.03 -17.64 11.44
C SER A 288 -20.22 -17.07 10.65
N ASN A 289 -20.36 -15.75 10.57
CA ASN A 289 -21.48 -15.12 9.85
C ASN A 289 -21.01 -14.56 8.51
N GLY A 290 -20.97 -15.43 7.48
CA GLY A 290 -20.83 -15.16 6.05
C GLY A 290 -20.04 -13.88 5.68
N ASP A 291 -18.73 -13.99 5.39
CA ASP A 291 -17.98 -12.84 4.89
C ASP A 291 -18.45 -12.59 3.44
N SER A 292 -19.27 -11.56 3.22
CA SER A 292 -19.81 -11.16 1.91
C SER A 292 -18.72 -10.98 0.83
N ARG A 293 -17.42 -10.89 1.23
CA ARG A 293 -16.29 -10.82 0.31
C ARG A 293 -16.09 -12.09 -0.49
N LEU A 294 -16.38 -13.27 0.09
CA LEU A 294 -16.27 -14.54 -0.63
C LEU A 294 -17.31 -14.61 -1.75
N ASP A 295 -18.48 -14.06 -1.53
CA ASP A 295 -19.53 -13.97 -2.54
C ASP A 295 -19.10 -13.02 -3.67
N TYR A 296 -18.52 -11.86 -3.33
CA TYR A 296 -17.96 -10.93 -4.34
C TYR A 296 -16.87 -11.58 -5.19
N TRP A 297 -15.99 -12.35 -4.56
CA TRP A 297 -14.92 -13.05 -5.29
C TRP A 297 -15.49 -14.15 -6.19
N ARG A 298 -16.46 -14.90 -5.70
CA ARG A 298 -17.16 -15.95 -6.50
C ARG A 298 -17.82 -15.33 -7.73
N ASP A 299 -18.55 -14.24 -7.56
CA ASP A 299 -19.23 -13.53 -8.64
C ASP A 299 -18.25 -12.87 -9.63
N SER A 300 -17.03 -12.59 -9.18
CA SER A 300 -15.97 -12.00 -10.01
C SER A 300 -15.22 -13.02 -10.87
N LEU A 301 -15.15 -14.29 -10.48
CA LEU A 301 -14.39 -15.32 -11.22
C LEU A 301 -14.82 -15.51 -12.68
N PRO A 302 -16.13 -15.49 -13.02
CA PRO A 302 -16.55 -15.60 -14.42
C PRO A 302 -16.01 -14.48 -15.30
N ILE A 303 -15.80 -13.26 -14.77
CA ILE A 303 -15.25 -12.13 -15.54
C ILE A 303 -13.86 -12.48 -16.08
N ILE A 304 -13.01 -13.18 -15.29
CA ILE A 304 -11.66 -13.57 -15.70
C ILE A 304 -11.72 -14.54 -16.88
N LYS A 305 -12.70 -15.45 -16.86
CA LYS A 305 -12.89 -16.44 -17.93
C LYS A 305 -13.36 -15.77 -19.22
N ASP A 306 -14.29 -14.83 -19.11
CA ASP A 306 -14.91 -14.16 -20.24
C ASP A 306 -14.02 -13.05 -20.82
N HIS A 307 -13.12 -12.49 -20.00
CA HIS A 307 -12.23 -11.38 -20.36
C HIS A 307 -10.75 -11.67 -19.99
N PRO A 308 -10.11 -12.71 -20.57
CA PRO A 308 -8.75 -13.09 -20.17
C PRO A 308 -7.67 -12.03 -20.45
N LEU A 309 -7.93 -11.11 -21.39
CA LEU A 309 -7.07 -9.96 -21.66
C LEU A 309 -7.31 -8.78 -20.74
N GLY A 310 -8.41 -8.79 -19.97
CA GLY A 310 -8.83 -7.72 -19.06
C GLY A 310 -9.94 -6.84 -19.62
N ILE A 311 -10.58 -6.10 -18.71
CA ILE A 311 -11.72 -5.20 -19.00
C ILE A 311 -11.30 -3.72 -19.06
N GLY A 312 -10.02 -3.42 -18.83
CA GLY A 312 -9.47 -2.07 -18.70
C GLY A 312 -9.43 -1.59 -17.24
N LEU A 313 -8.43 -0.77 -16.91
CA LEU A 313 -8.24 -0.24 -15.57
C LEU A 313 -9.47 0.54 -15.09
N ARG A 314 -9.83 0.38 -13.82
CA ARG A 314 -10.96 1.08 -13.18
C ARG A 314 -12.34 0.78 -13.81
N ASN A 315 -12.49 -0.35 -14.48
CA ASN A 315 -13.77 -0.75 -15.07
C ASN A 315 -14.53 -1.81 -14.25
N TYR A 316 -13.96 -2.27 -13.13
CA TYR A 316 -14.56 -3.32 -12.31
C TYR A 316 -16.00 -3.01 -11.90
N ASP A 317 -16.27 -1.82 -11.35
CA ASP A 317 -17.58 -1.37 -10.88
C ASP A 317 -18.64 -1.22 -11.99
N ASN A 318 -18.19 -1.13 -13.24
CA ASN A 318 -19.07 -1.03 -14.40
C ASN A 318 -19.41 -2.41 -15.01
N VAL A 319 -18.57 -3.42 -14.75
CA VAL A 319 -18.73 -4.77 -15.32
C VAL A 319 -19.36 -5.74 -14.34
N ILE A 320 -18.97 -5.67 -13.05
CA ILE A 320 -19.47 -6.59 -12.01
C ILE A 320 -21.00 -6.67 -11.90
N PRO A 321 -21.80 -5.62 -12.13
CA PRO A 321 -23.27 -5.72 -12.04
C PRO A 321 -23.88 -6.78 -12.96
N VAL A 322 -23.23 -7.08 -14.09
CA VAL A 322 -23.68 -8.10 -15.05
C VAL A 322 -23.46 -9.52 -14.50
N TYR A 323 -22.47 -9.71 -13.64
CA TYR A 323 -22.04 -11.01 -13.08
C TYR A 323 -22.50 -11.24 -11.64
N ASN A 324 -23.02 -10.21 -11.01
CA ASN A 324 -23.37 -10.25 -9.59
C ASN A 324 -24.69 -10.98 -9.37
N VAL A 325 -24.59 -12.25 -8.96
CA VAL A 325 -25.76 -13.12 -8.69
C VAL A 325 -26.11 -13.11 -7.19
N SER A 326 -25.11 -12.86 -6.33
CA SER A 326 -25.22 -13.02 -4.88
C SER A 326 -25.72 -11.77 -4.17
N MET A 327 -25.72 -10.60 -4.83
CA MET A 327 -26.06 -9.34 -4.16
C MET A 327 -27.49 -8.90 -4.34
N LEU A 328 -28.05 -8.44 -3.24
CA LEU A 328 -29.26 -7.61 -3.23
C LEU A 328 -29.03 -6.35 -4.08
N ALA A 329 -29.97 -6.01 -4.92
CA ALA A 329 -29.94 -4.95 -5.93
C ALA A 329 -29.54 -3.54 -5.42
N ASP A 330 -29.50 -3.34 -4.10
CA ASP A 330 -29.33 -2.03 -3.46
C ASP A 330 -27.88 -1.62 -3.17
N LYS A 331 -26.87 -2.50 -3.43
CA LYS A 331 -25.47 -2.19 -3.11
C LYS A 331 -24.60 -2.17 -4.35
N ARG A 332 -24.15 -0.98 -4.74
CA ARG A 332 -23.11 -0.84 -5.76
C ARG A 332 -21.77 -1.34 -5.23
N LEU A 333 -21.20 -2.33 -5.90
CA LEU A 333 -19.90 -2.88 -5.58
C LEU A 333 -18.81 -2.10 -6.37
N GLU A 334 -18.11 -1.20 -5.69
CA GLU A 334 -17.08 -0.36 -6.34
C GLU A 334 -15.73 -1.09 -6.49
N TYR A 335 -15.44 -2.06 -5.61
CA TYR A 335 -14.15 -2.78 -5.56
C TYR A 335 -14.37 -4.26 -5.23
N ALA A 336 -13.48 -5.10 -5.75
CA ALA A 336 -13.45 -6.54 -5.41
C ALA A 336 -13.04 -6.80 -3.95
N HIS A 337 -12.56 -5.80 -3.22
CA HIS A 337 -11.94 -5.94 -1.90
C HIS A 337 -10.81 -6.99 -1.86
N ASN A 338 -10.18 -7.20 -2.99
CA ASN A 338 -9.00 -8.02 -3.23
C ASN A 338 -8.26 -7.43 -4.43
N ASP A 339 -7.17 -6.71 -4.16
CA ASP A 339 -6.45 -5.95 -5.18
C ASP A 339 -5.80 -6.86 -6.25
N TYR A 340 -5.41 -8.08 -5.87
CA TYR A 340 -4.86 -9.05 -6.82
C TYR A 340 -5.93 -9.54 -7.79
N LEU A 341 -7.12 -9.86 -7.29
CA LEU A 341 -8.26 -10.27 -8.10
C LEU A 341 -8.71 -9.14 -9.02
N GLN A 342 -8.82 -7.92 -8.48
CA GLN A 342 -9.21 -6.75 -9.26
C GLN A 342 -8.18 -6.42 -10.34
N LEU A 343 -6.89 -6.47 -10.03
CA LEU A 343 -5.82 -6.28 -11.01
C LEU A 343 -5.89 -7.33 -12.13
N LEU A 344 -6.14 -8.59 -11.78
CA LEU A 344 -6.29 -9.67 -12.76
C LEU A 344 -7.49 -9.43 -13.69
N ILE A 345 -8.62 -9.00 -13.16
CA ILE A 345 -9.82 -8.68 -13.93
C ILE A 345 -9.58 -7.47 -14.84
N GLU A 346 -8.99 -6.40 -14.33
CA GLU A 346 -8.84 -5.14 -15.05
C GLU A 346 -7.70 -5.17 -16.08
N ALA A 347 -6.54 -5.75 -15.74
CA ALA A 347 -5.36 -5.79 -16.61
C ALA A 347 -5.18 -7.11 -17.36
N GLY A 348 -6.02 -8.12 -17.08
CA GLY A 348 -5.92 -9.47 -17.63
C GLY A 348 -4.69 -10.24 -17.15
N TRP A 349 -4.54 -11.46 -17.65
CA TRP A 349 -3.43 -12.34 -17.25
C TRP A 349 -2.06 -11.75 -17.57
N ILE A 350 -1.89 -11.10 -18.73
CA ILE A 350 -0.60 -10.56 -19.16
C ILE A 350 -0.19 -9.40 -18.24
N GLY A 351 -1.10 -8.46 -17.99
CA GLY A 351 -0.85 -7.32 -17.10
C GLY A 351 -0.61 -7.76 -15.65
N PHE A 352 -1.39 -8.72 -15.17
CA PHE A 352 -1.24 -9.30 -13.83
C PHE A 352 0.12 -9.99 -13.65
N ILE A 353 0.53 -10.86 -14.60
CA ILE A 353 1.82 -11.55 -14.54
C ILE A 353 2.98 -10.55 -14.62
N ALA A 354 2.86 -9.51 -15.43
CA ALA A 354 3.89 -8.46 -15.52
C ALA A 354 4.08 -7.76 -14.16
N VAL A 355 2.99 -7.33 -13.51
CA VAL A 355 3.06 -6.69 -12.18
C VAL A 355 3.60 -7.66 -11.12
N LEU A 356 3.08 -8.88 -11.06
CA LEU A 356 3.51 -9.90 -10.10
C LEU A 356 5.00 -10.21 -10.26
N THR A 357 5.46 -10.41 -11.49
CA THR A 357 6.88 -10.68 -11.79
C THR A 357 7.75 -9.49 -11.38
N GLY A 358 7.35 -8.27 -11.74
CA GLY A 358 8.06 -7.05 -11.34
C GLY A 358 8.16 -6.90 -9.83
N PHE A 359 7.05 -7.16 -9.11
CA PHE A 359 7.00 -7.14 -7.65
C PHE A 359 7.91 -8.20 -7.02
N LEU A 360 7.84 -9.44 -7.47
CA LEU A 360 8.69 -10.53 -6.95
C LEU A 360 10.18 -10.25 -7.17
N ILE A 361 10.56 -9.74 -8.35
CA ILE A 361 11.94 -9.33 -8.64
C ILE A 361 12.36 -8.17 -7.72
N PHE A 362 11.47 -7.20 -7.50
CA PHE A 362 11.72 -6.07 -6.59
C PHE A 362 11.95 -6.57 -5.17
N MET A 363 11.07 -7.42 -4.64
CA MET A 363 11.17 -8.00 -3.31
C MET A 363 12.46 -8.81 -3.15
N TRP A 364 12.76 -9.70 -4.09
CA TRP A 364 13.97 -10.52 -4.07
C TRP A 364 15.24 -9.67 -4.08
N LYS A 365 15.34 -8.69 -4.99
CA LYS A 365 16.51 -7.80 -5.07
C LYS A 365 16.73 -6.99 -3.80
N ASN A 366 15.66 -6.48 -3.19
CA ASN A 366 15.78 -5.69 -1.97
C ASN A 366 16.13 -6.57 -0.77
N ALA A 367 15.50 -7.74 -0.61
CA ALA A 367 15.86 -8.71 0.42
C ALA A 367 17.34 -9.15 0.30
N TYR A 368 17.80 -9.43 -0.93
CA TYR A 368 19.18 -9.77 -1.18
C TYR A 368 20.13 -8.63 -0.79
N ARG A 369 19.82 -7.39 -1.18
CA ARG A 369 20.62 -6.20 -0.81
C ARG A 369 20.69 -6.01 0.70
N ILE A 370 19.56 -6.07 1.40
CA ILE A 370 19.49 -5.92 2.86
C ILE A 370 20.36 -6.95 3.56
N ARG A 371 20.32 -8.22 3.14
CA ARG A 371 21.14 -9.29 3.72
C ARG A 371 22.65 -9.06 3.58
N HIS A 372 23.08 -8.31 2.55
CA HIS A 372 24.49 -8.01 2.29
C HIS A 372 24.93 -6.63 2.83
N MET A 373 24.02 -5.83 3.38
CA MET A 373 24.37 -4.58 4.04
C MET A 373 25.06 -4.84 5.40
N ASN A 374 25.98 -3.97 5.74
CA ASN A 374 26.63 -4.00 7.05
C ASN A 374 25.96 -2.96 7.98
N PRO A 375 25.19 -3.41 9.00
CA PRO A 375 24.47 -2.51 9.90
C PRO A 375 25.40 -1.63 10.76
N GLN A 376 26.67 -2.00 10.93
CA GLN A 376 27.63 -1.20 11.67
C GLN A 376 28.24 -0.07 10.81
N LYS A 377 28.35 -0.26 9.50
CA LYS A 377 28.91 0.72 8.59
C LYS A 377 27.93 1.83 8.26
N ASP A 378 26.65 1.48 8.02
CA ASP A 378 25.57 2.44 7.72
C ASP A 378 24.26 1.97 8.40
N PRO A 379 24.14 2.19 9.72
CA PRO A 379 22.97 1.76 10.46
C PRO A 379 21.68 2.44 9.97
N MET A 380 21.77 3.71 9.54
CA MET A 380 20.61 4.45 9.07
C MET A 380 19.99 3.80 7.84
N ARG A 381 20.78 3.57 6.80
CA ARG A 381 20.28 2.94 5.58
C ARG A 381 19.86 1.50 5.81
N PHE A 382 20.59 0.74 6.63
CA PHE A 382 20.23 -0.64 6.93
C PHE A 382 18.86 -0.74 7.61
N PHE A 383 18.68 -0.06 8.74
CA PHE A 383 17.43 -0.18 9.50
C PHE A 383 16.22 0.45 8.80
N LEU A 384 16.43 1.55 8.04
CA LEU A 384 15.37 2.12 7.22
C LEU A 384 14.98 1.18 6.07
N ALA A 385 15.95 0.51 5.44
CA ALA A 385 15.66 -0.48 4.39
C ALA A 385 14.90 -1.69 4.94
N VAL A 386 15.29 -2.19 6.12
CA VAL A 386 14.56 -3.27 6.82
C VAL A 386 13.15 -2.82 7.16
N GLY A 387 12.99 -1.61 7.75
CA GLY A 387 11.68 -1.08 8.12
C GLY A 387 10.77 -0.89 6.92
N ALA A 388 11.26 -0.25 5.85
CA ALA A 388 10.49 -0.04 4.62
C ALA A 388 10.10 -1.37 3.96
N PHE A 389 11.01 -2.35 3.92
CA PHE A 389 10.72 -3.67 3.37
C PHE A 389 9.68 -4.43 4.19
N SER A 390 9.75 -4.34 5.52
CA SER A 390 8.80 -4.98 6.43
C SER A 390 7.40 -4.37 6.36
N GLY A 391 7.29 -3.09 6.02
CA GLY A 391 5.99 -2.42 5.81
C GLY A 391 5.36 -2.69 4.44
N LEU A 392 6.06 -3.41 3.53
CA LEU A 392 5.53 -3.82 2.22
C LEU A 392 4.95 -5.25 2.24
N ILE A 393 5.15 -6.00 3.31
CA ILE A 393 4.69 -7.39 3.51
C ILE A 393 3.43 -7.43 4.34
#